data_79408a6e13d30308499270504e780452
#
_entry.id   79408a6e13d30308499270504e780452
#
_cell.length_a   1.000
_cell.length_b   1.000
_cell.length_c   1.000
_cell.angle_alpha   90.00
_cell.angle_beta   90.00
_cell.angle_gamma   90.00
#
_symmetry.space_group_name_H-M   'P 1'
#
loop_
_entity.id
_entity.type
_entity.pdbx_description
1 polymer ?
#
loop_
_entity_poly.entity_id
_entity_poly.type
_entity_poly.pdbx_seq_one_letter_code
_entity_poly.pdbx_strand_id
1 'polypeptide(L)'
;MPDCNETKSHDRVYKWLMLVMLAVTYFLMHGSRQVFNASLPQIKVDLAGHGATDAQLGLSRTFFLFAYGCMVPFAGIAADFFRRKWVIVIGTLLFSTSVFFTGYADSMLMFFIMYGFMNGIGQCMIPGAASSLIAQYHTETRSTALSIYQSALYVGILVSSGLAGWLGGASQGGWRISFWIFGGVAIVWMVVLTVFLRNTPALKVHNEEVKPKFADAFKAFASKPSAWLLTFAFGMLVFGSNCFRTWMPAFMQAKTEWGLTPASAALHSVTWFYIGSFIGIAIGARTSDKLARARPGIRLTIMAIGLALSAPTMAGMVLVPTLWLSCVMMFLFGLGGGFFDCNLYAGLFDVVAPRYRSAAMGLYLSGAFFLGCPATWALGKVGEHFSLQAGMAIFAVTYALGAVAIFLARGVFYARDKVD
;
A
#
# COMPACT_ATOMS: atom_id res chain seq x y z
N MET A 1 -22.31 41.62 12.60
CA MET A 1 -21.45 41.02 11.57
C MET A 1 -20.34 40.29 12.31
N PRO A 2 -20.23 38.97 12.22
CA PRO A 2 -19.10 38.28 12.85
C PRO A 2 -17.81 38.72 12.18
N ASP A 3 -16.78 39.01 12.99
CA ASP A 3 -15.50 39.57 12.56
C ASP A 3 -14.84 38.69 11.48
N CYS A 4 -14.48 39.30 10.36
CA CYS A 4 -13.81 38.62 9.23
C CYS A 4 -12.46 37.98 9.65
N ASN A 5 -11.90 38.35 10.79
CA ASN A 5 -10.72 37.78 11.42
C ASN A 5 -11.01 36.50 12.20
N GLU A 6 -12.16 36.36 12.84
CA GLU A 6 -12.54 35.15 13.56
C GLU A 6 -12.84 33.99 12.60
N THR A 7 -13.54 34.28 11.49
CA THR A 7 -13.81 33.25 10.46
C THR A 7 -12.54 32.72 9.80
N LYS A 8 -11.56 33.59 9.52
CA LYS A 8 -10.24 33.18 8.98
C LYS A 8 -9.41 32.38 9.99
N SER A 9 -9.52 32.69 11.28
CA SER A 9 -8.86 31.94 12.36
C SER A 9 -9.46 30.54 12.53
N HIS A 10 -10.80 30.42 12.55
CA HIS A 10 -11.49 29.15 12.63
C HIS A 10 -11.21 28.22 11.45
N ASP A 11 -11.11 28.74 10.22
CA ASP A 11 -10.75 27.95 9.05
C ASP A 11 -9.29 27.51 9.09
N ARG A 12 -8.38 28.31 9.67
CA ARG A 12 -6.98 27.93 9.87
C ARG A 12 -6.81 26.79 10.86
N VAL A 13 -7.54 26.77 11.96
CA VAL A 13 -7.53 25.66 12.94
C VAL A 13 -8.17 24.42 12.34
N TYR A 14 -9.31 24.59 11.67
CA TYR A 14 -10.05 23.45 11.10
C TYR A 14 -9.24 22.66 10.07
N LYS A 15 -8.45 23.31 9.22
CA LYS A 15 -7.63 22.59 8.21
C LYS A 15 -6.63 21.61 8.84
N TRP A 16 -6.03 21.97 9.98
CA TRP A 16 -5.10 21.08 10.69
C TRP A 16 -5.85 19.98 11.44
N LEU A 17 -6.99 20.30 12.05
CA LEU A 17 -7.87 19.30 12.67
C LEU A 17 -8.32 18.25 11.65
N MET A 18 -8.77 18.69 10.49
CA MET A 18 -9.13 17.81 9.37
C MET A 18 -7.96 16.92 8.94
N LEU A 19 -6.76 17.48 8.83
CA LEU A 19 -5.55 16.72 8.48
C LEU A 19 -5.28 15.63 9.52
N VAL A 20 -5.36 15.95 10.82
CA VAL A 20 -5.20 14.97 11.90
C VAL A 20 -6.27 13.89 11.82
N MET A 21 -7.53 14.26 11.60
CA MET A 21 -8.62 13.28 11.44
C MET A 21 -8.35 12.31 10.28
N LEU A 22 -7.92 12.82 9.12
CA LEU A 22 -7.60 11.99 7.97
C LEU A 22 -6.33 11.14 8.20
N ALA A 23 -5.33 11.67 8.89
CA ALA A 23 -4.11 10.94 9.26
C ALA A 23 -4.43 9.78 10.21
N VAL A 24 -5.29 9.97 11.22
CA VAL A 24 -5.75 8.88 12.09
C VAL A 24 -6.56 7.83 11.32
N THR A 25 -7.39 8.24 10.36
CA THR A 25 -8.10 7.31 9.48
C THR A 25 -7.11 6.45 8.68
N TYR A 26 -6.06 7.05 8.16
CA TYR A 26 -5.03 6.38 7.38
C TYR A 26 -4.18 5.43 8.24
N PHE A 27 -3.87 5.86 9.46
CA PHE A 27 -3.24 5.03 10.49
C PHE A 27 -4.05 3.77 10.78
N LEU A 28 -5.36 3.91 11.08
CA LEU A 28 -6.25 2.78 11.38
C LEU A 28 -6.41 1.85 10.18
N MET A 29 -6.53 2.41 8.98
CA MET A 29 -6.65 1.66 7.73
C MET A 29 -5.42 0.77 7.47
N HIS A 30 -4.21 1.33 7.57
CA HIS A 30 -2.98 0.56 7.35
C HIS A 30 -2.64 -0.34 8.54
N GLY A 31 -2.98 0.11 9.74
CA GLY A 31 -2.86 -0.70 10.96
C GLY A 31 -3.68 -1.98 10.88
N SER A 32 -4.93 -1.91 10.43
CA SER A 32 -5.79 -3.09 10.29
C SER A 32 -5.25 -4.13 9.30
N ARG A 33 -4.58 -3.68 8.23
CA ARG A 33 -3.88 -4.60 7.31
C ARG A 33 -2.73 -5.33 8.01
N GLN A 34 -2.01 -4.62 8.86
CA GLN A 34 -0.86 -5.18 9.55
C GLN A 34 -1.26 -6.10 10.70
N VAL A 35 -2.43 -5.86 11.33
CA VAL A 35 -3.01 -6.81 12.30
C VAL A 35 -3.14 -8.21 11.69
N PHE A 36 -3.67 -8.33 10.47
CA PHE A 36 -3.74 -9.61 9.77
C PHE A 36 -2.36 -10.24 9.57
N ASN A 37 -1.40 -9.48 9.04
CA ASN A 37 -0.07 -10.00 8.75
C ASN A 37 0.65 -10.50 10.02
N ALA A 38 0.54 -9.76 11.13
CA ALA A 38 1.16 -10.11 12.40
C ALA A 38 0.48 -11.30 13.10
N SER A 39 -0.83 -11.46 12.90
CA SER A 39 -1.64 -12.51 13.53
C SER A 39 -1.76 -13.79 12.67
N LEU A 40 -1.17 -13.82 11.50
CA LEU A 40 -1.35 -14.90 10.52
C LEU A 40 -1.02 -16.30 11.06
N PRO A 41 0.08 -16.52 11.83
CA PRO A 41 0.36 -17.82 12.43
C PRO A 41 -0.70 -18.28 13.44
N GLN A 42 -1.23 -17.36 14.25
CA GLN A 42 -2.26 -17.65 15.25
C GLN A 42 -3.60 -17.97 14.59
N ILE A 43 -3.98 -17.21 13.54
CA ILE A 43 -5.18 -17.48 12.74
C ILE A 43 -5.10 -18.88 12.12
N LYS A 44 -3.93 -19.26 11.59
CA LYS A 44 -3.71 -20.59 11.01
C LYS A 44 -3.97 -21.70 12.01
N VAL A 45 -3.45 -21.58 13.23
CA VAL A 45 -3.61 -22.57 14.28
C VAL A 45 -5.07 -22.66 14.74
N ASP A 46 -5.71 -21.53 15.01
CA ASP A 46 -7.07 -21.44 15.54
C ASP A 46 -8.12 -21.94 14.52
N LEU A 47 -7.96 -21.63 13.24
CA LEU A 47 -8.87 -22.05 12.18
C LEU A 47 -8.41 -23.33 11.43
N ALA A 48 -7.41 -24.05 11.94
CA ALA A 48 -6.92 -25.28 11.31
C ALA A 48 -8.02 -26.34 11.12
N GLY A 49 -8.90 -26.50 12.11
CA GLY A 49 -10.07 -27.39 12.05
C GLY A 49 -11.13 -26.98 11.01
N HIS A 50 -11.09 -25.75 10.55
CA HIS A 50 -11.98 -25.17 9.53
C HIS A 50 -11.28 -24.98 8.17
N GLY A 51 -10.18 -25.69 7.96
CA GLY A 51 -9.45 -25.74 6.69
C GLY A 51 -8.53 -24.57 6.43
N ALA A 52 -8.08 -23.82 7.45
CA ALA A 52 -7.14 -22.71 7.26
C ALA A 52 -5.73 -23.24 6.93
N THR A 53 -5.42 -23.26 5.65
CA THR A 53 -4.07 -23.52 5.12
C THR A 53 -3.36 -22.19 4.80
N ASP A 54 -2.03 -22.25 4.60
CA ASP A 54 -1.27 -21.07 4.17
C ASP A 54 -1.81 -20.50 2.84
N ALA A 55 -2.19 -21.38 1.90
CA ALA A 55 -2.80 -20.95 0.65
C ALA A 55 -4.12 -20.21 0.86
N GLN A 56 -5.00 -20.73 1.74
CA GLN A 56 -6.29 -20.08 1.99
C GLN A 56 -6.14 -18.72 2.71
N LEU A 57 -5.24 -18.63 3.67
CA LEU A 57 -4.92 -17.35 4.32
C LEU A 57 -4.32 -16.36 3.32
N GLY A 58 -3.40 -16.83 2.46
CA GLY A 58 -2.88 -16.04 1.35
C GLY A 58 -3.97 -15.61 0.35
N LEU A 59 -4.97 -16.51 0.10
CA LEU A 59 -6.11 -16.22 -0.77
C LEU A 59 -7.01 -15.11 -0.19
N SER A 60 -7.19 -15.02 1.12
CA SER A 60 -7.91 -13.93 1.77
C SER A 60 -7.27 -12.58 1.46
N ARG A 61 -5.95 -12.50 1.48
CA ARG A 61 -5.20 -11.31 1.11
C ARG A 61 -5.27 -11.02 -0.39
N THR A 62 -5.28 -12.04 -1.22
CA THR A 62 -5.50 -11.93 -2.67
C THR A 62 -6.86 -11.32 -2.97
N PHE A 63 -7.94 -11.79 -2.34
CA PHE A 63 -9.28 -11.20 -2.47
C PHE A 63 -9.34 -9.73 -2.03
N PHE A 64 -8.64 -9.40 -0.94
CA PHE A 64 -8.51 -8.00 -0.52
C PHE A 64 -7.90 -7.13 -1.62
N LEU A 65 -6.77 -7.54 -2.19
CA LEU A 65 -6.07 -6.78 -3.22
C LEU A 65 -6.87 -6.72 -4.52
N PHE A 66 -7.54 -7.80 -4.88
CA PHE A 66 -8.41 -7.87 -6.04
C PHE A 66 -9.60 -6.92 -5.90
N ALA A 67 -10.34 -7.00 -4.79
CA ALA A 67 -11.46 -6.10 -4.52
C ALA A 67 -11.01 -4.64 -4.47
N TYR A 68 -9.89 -4.35 -3.81
CA TYR A 68 -9.29 -3.03 -3.78
C TYR A 68 -8.95 -2.53 -5.19
N GLY A 69 -8.23 -3.32 -5.99
CA GLY A 69 -7.81 -2.96 -7.35
C GLY A 69 -8.99 -2.75 -8.31
N CYS A 70 -10.02 -3.60 -8.25
CA CYS A 70 -11.24 -3.44 -9.03
C CYS A 70 -12.00 -2.16 -8.67
N MET A 71 -12.05 -1.81 -7.40
CA MET A 71 -12.88 -0.70 -6.92
C MET A 71 -12.17 0.66 -6.94
N VAL A 72 -10.84 0.73 -7.04
CA VAL A 72 -10.09 2.00 -7.10
C VAL A 72 -10.59 2.96 -8.19
N PRO A 73 -10.84 2.55 -9.45
CA PRO A 73 -11.36 3.46 -10.47
C PRO A 73 -12.74 4.02 -10.09
N PHE A 74 -13.62 3.17 -9.54
CA PHE A 74 -14.96 3.58 -9.11
C PHE A 74 -14.92 4.49 -7.89
N ALA A 75 -14.00 4.26 -6.96
CA ALA A 75 -13.78 5.12 -5.80
C ALA A 75 -13.31 6.53 -6.21
N GLY A 76 -12.46 6.63 -7.23
CA GLY A 76 -12.06 7.91 -7.82
C GLY A 76 -13.25 8.67 -8.40
N ILE A 77 -14.06 8.00 -9.20
CA ILE A 77 -15.30 8.57 -9.77
C ILE A 77 -16.26 8.99 -8.63
N ALA A 78 -16.46 8.12 -7.64
CA ALA A 78 -17.34 8.45 -6.51
C ALA A 78 -16.86 9.70 -5.74
N ALA A 79 -15.56 9.90 -5.57
CA ALA A 79 -15.00 11.09 -4.93
C ALA A 79 -15.20 12.39 -5.74
N ASP A 80 -15.37 12.29 -7.05
CA ASP A 80 -15.67 13.43 -7.93
C ASP A 80 -17.18 13.78 -7.95
N PHE A 81 -18.06 12.77 -7.91
CA PHE A 81 -19.52 12.97 -8.00
C PHE A 81 -20.19 13.18 -6.64
N PHE A 82 -19.72 12.51 -5.59
CA PHE A 82 -20.27 12.62 -4.25
C PHE A 82 -19.46 13.57 -3.37
N ARG A 83 -20.06 14.03 -2.29
CA ARG A 83 -19.36 14.82 -1.27
C ARG A 83 -18.27 13.95 -0.64
N ARG A 84 -17.02 14.35 -0.70
CA ARG A 84 -15.83 13.59 -0.24
C ARG A 84 -15.93 13.10 1.19
N LYS A 85 -16.59 13.89 2.07
CA LYS A 85 -16.90 13.46 3.44
C LYS A 85 -17.60 12.10 3.45
N TRP A 86 -18.69 11.95 2.69
CA TRP A 86 -19.46 10.72 2.71
C TRP A 86 -18.74 9.54 2.08
N VAL A 87 -17.91 9.77 1.08
CA VAL A 87 -17.03 8.72 0.51
C VAL A 87 -16.06 8.20 1.57
N ILE A 88 -15.43 9.11 2.35
CA ILE A 88 -14.51 8.75 3.44
C ILE A 88 -15.27 8.04 4.56
N VAL A 89 -16.44 8.56 4.98
CA VAL A 89 -17.23 7.97 6.07
C VAL A 89 -17.73 6.58 5.71
N ILE A 90 -18.30 6.39 4.51
CA ILE A 90 -18.77 5.08 4.03
C ILE A 90 -17.60 4.10 3.89
N GLY A 91 -16.49 4.55 3.32
CA GLY A 91 -15.27 3.73 3.24
C GLY A 91 -14.78 3.30 4.62
N THR A 92 -14.78 4.22 5.60
CA THR A 92 -14.40 3.95 6.99
C THR A 92 -15.39 3.00 7.66
N LEU A 93 -16.69 3.17 7.46
CA LEU A 93 -17.73 2.27 7.97
C LEU A 93 -17.53 0.85 7.44
N LEU A 94 -17.36 0.69 6.12
CA LEU A 94 -17.18 -0.61 5.50
C LEU A 94 -15.93 -1.32 6.00
N PHE A 95 -14.77 -0.66 6.05
CA PHE A 95 -13.56 -1.35 6.52
C PHE A 95 -13.58 -1.59 8.02
N SER A 96 -14.09 -0.68 8.85
CA SER A 96 -14.10 -0.84 10.30
C SER A 96 -15.03 -1.97 10.74
N THR A 97 -16.24 -2.03 10.18
CA THR A 97 -17.18 -3.13 10.45
C THR A 97 -16.62 -4.46 9.94
N SER A 98 -16.02 -4.49 8.75
CA SER A 98 -15.42 -5.71 8.23
C SER A 98 -14.27 -6.22 9.11
N VAL A 99 -13.39 -5.33 9.57
CA VAL A 99 -12.30 -5.68 10.49
C VAL A 99 -12.84 -6.21 11.80
N PHE A 100 -13.83 -5.52 12.40
CA PHE A 100 -14.45 -5.95 13.65
C PHE A 100 -15.07 -7.33 13.54
N PHE A 101 -15.89 -7.57 12.51
CA PHE A 101 -16.54 -8.87 12.30
C PHE A 101 -15.58 -9.96 11.85
N THR A 102 -14.41 -9.64 11.29
CA THR A 102 -13.37 -10.64 11.05
C THR A 102 -12.92 -11.32 12.35
N GLY A 103 -12.93 -10.61 13.49
CA GLY A 103 -12.64 -11.19 14.81
C GLY A 103 -13.64 -12.26 15.27
N TYR A 104 -14.83 -12.35 14.67
CA TYR A 104 -15.83 -13.40 14.91
C TYR A 104 -15.80 -14.50 13.85
N ALA A 105 -14.84 -14.49 12.93
CA ALA A 105 -14.81 -15.48 11.87
C ALA A 105 -14.48 -16.89 12.42
N ASP A 106 -15.40 -17.81 12.24
CA ASP A 106 -15.26 -19.22 12.58
C ASP A 106 -15.14 -20.12 11.33
N SER A 107 -15.15 -19.50 10.15
CA SER A 107 -14.98 -20.18 8.87
C SER A 107 -14.14 -19.34 7.90
N MET A 108 -13.44 -20.05 7.00
CA MET A 108 -12.67 -19.36 5.95
C MET A 108 -13.56 -18.56 5.00
N LEU A 109 -14.80 -18.99 4.77
CA LEU A 109 -15.73 -18.21 3.93
C LEU A 109 -16.07 -16.85 4.56
N MET A 110 -16.38 -16.82 5.85
CA MET A 110 -16.62 -15.57 6.57
C MET A 110 -15.38 -14.68 6.55
N PHE A 111 -14.20 -15.28 6.71
CA PHE A 111 -12.93 -14.57 6.64
C PHE A 111 -12.69 -13.94 5.25
N PHE A 112 -12.98 -14.67 4.16
CA PHE A 112 -12.87 -14.16 2.79
C PHE A 112 -13.82 -12.98 2.53
N ILE A 113 -15.06 -13.10 2.98
CA ILE A 113 -16.06 -12.04 2.77
C ILE A 113 -15.69 -10.79 3.57
N MET A 114 -15.41 -10.96 4.87
CA MET A 114 -15.17 -9.82 5.76
C MET A 114 -13.78 -9.21 5.49
N TYR A 115 -12.71 -9.96 5.72
CA TYR A 115 -11.35 -9.44 5.56
C TYR A 115 -10.96 -9.23 4.09
N GLY A 116 -11.35 -10.14 3.20
CA GLY A 116 -11.03 -10.03 1.78
C GLY A 116 -11.87 -8.95 1.10
N PHE A 117 -13.13 -9.23 0.82
CA PHE A 117 -13.95 -8.37 -0.03
C PHE A 117 -14.35 -7.04 0.63
N MET A 118 -15.06 -7.08 1.76
CA MET A 118 -15.62 -5.87 2.36
C MET A 118 -14.53 -4.89 2.80
N ASN A 119 -13.46 -5.41 3.40
CA ASN A 119 -12.34 -4.58 3.82
C ASN A 119 -11.62 -3.95 2.62
N GLY A 120 -11.42 -4.70 1.51
CA GLY A 120 -10.82 -4.18 0.28
C GLY A 120 -11.63 -3.05 -0.34
N ILE A 121 -12.96 -3.23 -0.45
CA ILE A 121 -13.89 -2.20 -0.96
C ILE A 121 -13.90 -0.96 -0.07
N GLY A 122 -13.99 -1.13 1.26
CA GLY A 122 -14.02 0.01 2.18
C GLY A 122 -12.74 0.84 2.12
N GLN A 123 -11.59 0.18 2.10
CA GLN A 123 -10.30 0.86 2.13
C GLN A 123 -9.94 1.58 0.82
N CYS A 124 -10.39 1.11 -0.34
CA CYS A 124 -10.09 1.78 -1.61
C CYS A 124 -10.74 3.18 -1.74
N MET A 125 -11.84 3.42 -1.03
CA MET A 125 -12.58 4.68 -1.11
C MET A 125 -11.86 5.85 -0.42
N ILE A 126 -10.97 5.57 0.54
CA ILE A 126 -10.44 6.60 1.44
C ILE A 126 -9.28 7.41 0.84
N PRO A 127 -8.20 6.81 0.29
CA PRO A 127 -6.97 7.56 -0.04
C PRO A 127 -7.18 8.66 -1.08
N GLY A 128 -7.97 8.39 -2.12
CA GLY A 128 -8.27 9.36 -3.18
C GLY A 128 -9.08 10.55 -2.67
N ALA A 129 -10.16 10.28 -1.94
CA ALA A 129 -11.01 11.31 -1.36
C ALA A 129 -10.27 12.15 -0.30
N ALA A 130 -9.48 11.50 0.58
CA ALA A 130 -8.73 12.16 1.63
C ALA A 130 -7.62 13.06 1.08
N SER A 131 -6.77 12.57 0.18
CA SER A 131 -5.70 13.37 -0.42
C SER A 131 -6.23 14.53 -1.24
N SER A 132 -7.36 14.35 -1.92
CA SER A 132 -8.05 15.42 -2.63
C SER A 132 -8.61 16.49 -1.68
N LEU A 133 -9.15 16.09 -0.53
CA LEU A 133 -9.65 17.00 0.49
C LEU A 133 -8.50 17.79 1.15
N ILE A 134 -7.40 17.12 1.49
CA ILE A 134 -6.18 17.76 2.01
C ILE A 134 -5.65 18.81 1.02
N ALA A 135 -5.55 18.45 -0.25
CA ALA A 135 -5.06 19.36 -1.29
C ALA A 135 -5.92 20.61 -1.46
N GLN A 136 -7.23 20.51 -1.19
CA GLN A 136 -8.18 21.61 -1.27
C GLN A 136 -8.04 22.61 -0.12
N TYR A 137 -7.82 22.12 1.12
CA TYR A 137 -7.69 22.98 2.30
C TYR A 137 -6.27 23.50 2.52
N HIS A 138 -5.25 22.79 2.05
CA HIS A 138 -3.85 23.11 2.22
C HIS A 138 -3.20 23.58 0.92
N THR A 139 -3.68 24.70 0.33
CA THR A 139 -3.15 25.25 -0.93
C THR A 139 -1.67 25.62 -0.83
N GLU A 140 -1.27 26.32 0.24
CA GLU A 140 0.09 26.77 0.46
C GLU A 140 0.99 25.70 1.11
N THR A 141 0.42 24.83 1.93
CA THR A 141 1.14 23.80 2.70
C THR A 141 0.81 22.38 2.23
N ARG A 142 0.43 22.23 0.97
CA ARG A 142 -0.06 20.97 0.40
C ARG A 142 0.93 19.81 0.55
N SER A 143 2.20 20.06 0.22
CA SER A 143 3.25 19.02 0.30
C SER A 143 3.45 18.55 1.74
N THR A 144 3.57 19.50 2.68
CA THR A 144 3.73 19.19 4.12
C THR A 144 2.53 18.40 4.66
N ALA A 145 1.31 18.85 4.33
CA ALA A 145 0.10 18.18 4.80
C ALA A 145 -0.03 16.73 4.25
N LEU A 146 0.27 16.52 2.97
CA LEU A 146 0.29 15.19 2.38
C LEU A 146 1.40 14.31 2.96
N SER A 147 2.55 14.88 3.30
CA SER A 147 3.64 14.14 3.96
C SER A 147 3.25 13.69 5.37
N ILE A 148 2.58 14.55 6.16
CA ILE A 148 2.04 14.18 7.48
C ILE A 148 1.01 13.06 7.34
N TYR A 149 0.08 13.19 6.40
CA TYR A 149 -0.91 12.15 6.10
C TYR A 149 -0.23 10.83 5.75
N GLN A 150 0.77 10.86 4.88
CA GLN A 150 1.50 9.66 4.47
C GLN A 150 2.34 9.04 5.60
N SER A 151 2.89 9.86 6.50
CA SER A 151 3.63 9.37 7.67
C SER A 151 2.75 8.55 8.62
N ALA A 152 1.46 8.84 8.70
CA ALA A 152 0.51 8.08 9.50
C ALA A 152 0.41 6.60 9.09
N LEU A 153 0.65 6.29 7.81
CA LEU A 153 0.75 4.90 7.33
C LEU A 153 1.88 4.14 8.04
N TYR A 154 3.09 4.73 8.10
CA TYR A 154 4.25 4.08 8.69
C TYR A 154 4.06 3.86 10.20
N VAL A 155 3.57 4.89 10.89
CA VAL A 155 3.25 4.79 12.31
C VAL A 155 2.16 3.73 12.56
N GLY A 156 1.12 3.72 11.71
CA GLY A 156 0.06 2.72 11.77
C GLY A 156 0.57 1.29 11.64
N ILE A 157 1.44 1.03 10.69
CA ILE A 157 2.04 -0.29 10.49
C ILE A 157 2.90 -0.70 11.68
N LEU A 158 3.78 0.19 12.16
CA LEU A 158 4.69 -0.12 13.27
C LEU A 158 3.94 -0.41 14.58
N VAL A 159 3.05 0.48 14.98
CA VAL A 159 2.26 0.34 16.22
C VAL A 159 1.38 -0.90 16.16
N SER A 160 0.69 -1.11 15.05
CA SER A 160 -0.22 -2.25 14.89
C SER A 160 0.51 -3.59 14.83
N SER A 161 1.72 -3.61 14.26
CA SER A 161 2.56 -4.81 14.21
C SER A 161 2.93 -5.29 15.61
N GLY A 162 3.44 -4.37 16.43
CA GLY A 162 3.81 -4.68 17.81
C GLY A 162 2.60 -5.07 18.68
N LEU A 163 1.51 -4.29 18.59
CA LEU A 163 0.31 -4.54 19.39
C LEU A 163 -0.38 -5.86 19.01
N ALA A 164 -0.55 -6.14 17.73
CA ALA A 164 -1.16 -7.38 17.27
C ALA A 164 -0.30 -8.62 17.59
N GLY A 165 1.03 -8.49 17.46
CA GLY A 165 1.95 -9.55 17.87
C GLY A 165 1.93 -9.80 19.37
N TRP A 166 1.81 -8.76 20.19
CA TRP A 166 1.70 -8.89 21.63
C TRP A 166 0.37 -9.54 22.05
N LEU A 167 -0.75 -9.05 21.56
CA LEU A 167 -2.08 -9.59 21.84
C LEU A 167 -2.20 -11.05 21.36
N GLY A 168 -1.69 -11.34 20.16
CA GLY A 168 -1.71 -12.68 19.60
C GLY A 168 -0.86 -13.69 20.37
N GLY A 169 0.23 -13.24 21.01
CA GLY A 169 1.08 -14.06 21.86
C GLY A 169 0.57 -14.24 23.31
N ALA A 170 -0.35 -13.40 23.77
CA ALA A 170 -0.78 -13.36 25.16
C ALA A 170 -1.81 -14.45 25.53
N SER A 171 -2.60 -14.93 24.58
CA SER A 171 -3.66 -15.93 24.81
C SER A 171 -4.03 -16.70 23.54
N GLN A 172 -4.61 -17.92 23.72
CA GLN A 172 -5.29 -18.62 22.64
C GLN A 172 -6.46 -17.75 22.15
N GLY A 173 -6.55 -17.51 20.84
CA GLY A 173 -7.54 -16.60 20.26
C GLY A 173 -7.21 -15.10 20.38
N GLY A 174 -6.02 -14.72 20.87
CA GLY A 174 -5.60 -13.33 21.02
C GLY A 174 -5.60 -12.52 19.71
N TRP A 175 -5.51 -13.16 18.54
CA TRP A 175 -5.67 -12.52 17.26
C TRP A 175 -7.08 -11.92 17.08
N ARG A 176 -8.13 -12.55 17.61
CA ARG A 176 -9.52 -12.04 17.57
C ARG A 176 -9.64 -10.71 18.31
N ILE A 177 -8.99 -10.62 19.48
CA ILE A 177 -8.93 -9.40 20.29
C ILE A 177 -8.31 -8.24 19.51
N SER A 178 -7.25 -8.53 18.73
CA SER A 178 -6.62 -7.53 17.87
C SER A 178 -7.60 -6.96 16.83
N PHE A 179 -8.39 -7.83 16.20
CA PHE A 179 -9.40 -7.39 15.22
C PHE A 179 -10.55 -6.63 15.89
N TRP A 180 -11.02 -7.05 17.09
CA TRP A 180 -12.06 -6.33 17.82
C TRP A 180 -11.57 -4.93 18.26
N ILE A 181 -10.36 -4.81 18.77
CA ILE A 181 -9.81 -3.52 19.19
C ILE A 181 -9.66 -2.60 17.99
N PHE A 182 -8.98 -3.04 16.93
CA PHE A 182 -8.77 -2.19 15.75
C PHE A 182 -10.07 -1.84 15.04
N GLY A 183 -10.96 -2.80 14.86
CA GLY A 183 -12.28 -2.60 14.28
C GLY A 183 -13.16 -1.71 15.13
N GLY A 184 -13.22 -1.94 16.45
CA GLY A 184 -14.00 -1.16 17.39
C GLY A 184 -13.54 0.30 17.48
N VAL A 185 -12.22 0.53 17.60
CA VAL A 185 -11.65 1.89 17.56
C VAL A 185 -11.95 2.58 16.23
N ALA A 186 -11.89 1.87 15.11
CA ALA A 186 -12.19 2.43 13.80
C ALA A 186 -13.69 2.74 13.63
N ILE A 187 -14.60 1.96 14.25
CA ILE A 187 -16.05 2.26 14.27
C ILE A 187 -16.31 3.54 15.08
N VAL A 188 -15.73 3.67 16.27
CA VAL A 188 -15.83 4.90 17.07
C VAL A 188 -15.27 6.08 16.28
N TRP A 189 -14.13 5.88 15.62
CA TRP A 189 -13.52 6.91 14.80
C TRP A 189 -14.39 7.32 13.60
N MET A 190 -15.11 6.40 12.98
CA MET A 190 -16.08 6.68 11.93
C MET A 190 -17.20 7.63 12.42
N VAL A 191 -17.69 7.44 13.67
CA VAL A 191 -18.66 8.35 14.28
C VAL A 191 -18.04 9.75 14.45
N VAL A 192 -16.80 9.84 14.93
CA VAL A 192 -16.07 11.12 15.02
C VAL A 192 -15.96 11.80 13.66
N LEU A 193 -15.58 11.07 12.60
CA LEU A 193 -15.55 11.62 11.24
C LEU A 193 -16.93 12.10 10.77
N THR A 194 -17.96 11.36 11.08
CA THR A 194 -19.34 11.73 10.69
C THR A 194 -19.78 13.05 11.32
N VAL A 195 -19.41 13.31 12.56
CA VAL A 195 -19.77 14.52 13.30
C VAL A 195 -18.87 15.70 12.91
N PHE A 196 -17.55 15.51 12.97
CA PHE A 196 -16.59 16.63 12.90
C PHE A 196 -16.07 16.95 11.50
N LEU A 197 -16.09 15.99 10.55
CA LEU A 197 -15.65 16.27 9.20
C LEU A 197 -16.73 17.10 8.48
N ARG A 198 -16.37 18.32 8.04
CA ARG A 198 -17.30 19.22 7.37
C ARG A 198 -17.57 18.77 5.93
N ASN A 199 -18.80 19.02 5.49
CA ASN A 199 -19.15 18.83 4.07
C ASN A 199 -18.47 19.92 3.24
N THR A 200 -17.58 19.53 2.36
CA THR A 200 -17.08 20.41 1.32
C THR A 200 -17.93 20.25 0.06
N PRO A 201 -18.28 21.32 -0.64
CA PRO A 201 -18.89 21.20 -1.96
C PRO A 201 -17.98 20.35 -2.85
N ALA A 202 -18.55 19.46 -3.64
CA ALA A 202 -17.81 18.88 -4.75
C ALA A 202 -17.22 20.05 -5.55
N LEU A 203 -15.92 20.00 -5.85
CA LEU A 203 -15.35 20.99 -6.75
C LEU A 203 -16.15 20.90 -8.05
N LYS A 204 -16.96 21.93 -8.35
CA LYS A 204 -17.37 22.15 -9.72
C LYS A 204 -16.05 22.34 -10.47
N VAL A 205 -15.65 21.32 -11.23
CA VAL A 205 -14.51 21.42 -12.15
C VAL A 205 -14.89 22.52 -13.14
N HIS A 206 -14.46 23.74 -12.81
CA HIS A 206 -14.69 24.93 -13.61
C HIS A 206 -13.55 25.02 -14.63
N ASN A 207 -13.41 24.01 -15.45
CA ASN A 207 -12.76 24.08 -16.72
C ASN A 207 -13.39 22.99 -17.60
N GLU A 208 -14.20 23.42 -18.53
CA GLU A 208 -14.65 22.66 -19.69
C GLU A 208 -13.44 22.38 -20.66
N GLU A 209 -12.29 22.02 -20.16
CA GLU A 209 -11.38 21.25 -20.97
C GLU A 209 -12.04 19.88 -21.12
N VAL A 210 -12.47 19.59 -22.34
CA VAL A 210 -13.09 18.32 -22.76
C VAL A 210 -12.28 17.19 -22.13
N LYS A 211 -12.79 16.58 -21.05
CA LYS A 211 -12.13 15.45 -20.40
C LYS A 211 -11.86 14.42 -21.49
N PRO A 212 -10.61 14.05 -21.75
CA PRO A 212 -10.31 13.10 -22.81
C PRO A 212 -11.12 11.83 -22.56
N LYS A 213 -11.74 11.29 -23.60
CA LYS A 213 -12.48 10.03 -23.52
C LYS A 213 -11.53 8.96 -22.98
N PHE A 214 -12.01 8.11 -22.09
CA PHE A 214 -11.20 7.01 -21.53
C PHE A 214 -10.56 6.15 -22.64
N ALA A 215 -11.30 5.92 -23.74
CA ALA A 215 -10.79 5.19 -24.90
C ALA A 215 -9.55 5.84 -25.52
N ASP A 216 -9.49 7.18 -25.60
CA ASP A 216 -8.34 7.90 -26.16
C ASP A 216 -7.13 7.82 -25.20
N ALA A 217 -7.38 7.90 -23.89
CA ALA A 217 -6.35 7.73 -22.89
C ALA A 217 -5.80 6.30 -22.87
N PHE A 218 -6.67 5.30 -22.99
CA PHE A 218 -6.29 3.90 -23.12
C PHE A 218 -5.46 3.66 -24.38
N LYS A 219 -5.89 4.18 -25.53
CA LYS A 219 -5.16 4.08 -26.79
C LYS A 219 -3.78 4.75 -26.70
N ALA A 220 -3.71 5.94 -26.09
CA ALA A 220 -2.46 6.65 -25.87
C ALA A 220 -1.50 5.87 -24.94
N PHE A 221 -2.01 5.23 -23.90
CA PHE A 221 -1.24 4.36 -23.01
C PHE A 221 -0.80 3.07 -23.72
N ALA A 222 -1.73 2.39 -24.40
CA ALA A 222 -1.51 1.11 -25.06
C ALA A 222 -0.52 1.19 -26.24
N SER A 223 -0.42 2.36 -26.88
CA SER A 223 0.52 2.60 -27.98
C SER A 223 1.98 2.75 -27.52
N LYS A 224 2.23 2.80 -26.19
CA LYS A 224 3.54 3.04 -25.59
C LYS A 224 4.10 1.77 -24.92
N PRO A 225 4.99 1.00 -25.55
CA PRO A 225 5.63 -0.17 -24.93
C PRO A 225 6.31 0.12 -23.61
N SER A 226 6.91 1.31 -23.44
CA SER A 226 7.49 1.73 -22.16
C SER A 226 6.47 1.73 -21.04
N ALA A 227 5.22 2.18 -21.29
CA ALA A 227 4.17 2.20 -20.26
C ALA A 227 3.79 0.79 -19.80
N TRP A 228 3.73 -0.19 -20.71
CA TRP A 228 3.46 -1.59 -20.35
C TRP A 228 4.59 -2.24 -19.56
N LEU A 229 5.85 -2.00 -19.98
CA LEU A 229 7.02 -2.52 -19.26
C LEU A 229 7.14 -1.90 -17.85
N LEU A 230 6.83 -0.62 -17.69
CA LEU A 230 6.76 0.03 -16.39
C LEU A 230 5.63 -0.55 -15.54
N THR A 231 4.45 -0.82 -16.13
CA THR A 231 3.32 -1.46 -15.45
C THR A 231 3.68 -2.87 -14.99
N PHE A 232 4.34 -3.63 -15.84
CA PHE A 232 4.83 -4.97 -15.50
C PHE A 232 5.85 -4.90 -14.36
N ALA A 233 6.84 -4.02 -14.42
CA ALA A 233 7.84 -3.85 -13.37
C ALA A 233 7.21 -3.45 -12.03
N PHE A 234 6.24 -2.54 -12.06
CA PHE A 234 5.49 -2.17 -10.86
C PHE A 234 4.65 -3.35 -10.34
N GLY A 235 4.04 -4.12 -11.22
CA GLY A 235 3.33 -5.35 -10.85
C GLY A 235 4.24 -6.37 -10.15
N MET A 236 5.46 -6.53 -10.65
CA MET A 236 6.48 -7.41 -10.04
C MET A 236 6.92 -6.90 -8.66
N LEU A 237 7.08 -5.59 -8.48
CA LEU A 237 7.33 -5.00 -7.17
C LEU A 237 6.15 -5.22 -6.23
N VAL A 238 4.92 -4.99 -6.68
CA VAL A 238 3.70 -5.21 -5.86
C VAL A 238 3.59 -6.68 -5.47
N PHE A 239 3.88 -7.61 -6.40
CA PHE A 239 3.90 -9.04 -6.15
C PHE A 239 4.86 -9.39 -5.01
N GLY A 240 6.14 -9.09 -5.15
CA GLY A 240 7.15 -9.41 -4.14
C GLY A 240 6.92 -8.68 -2.81
N SER A 241 6.52 -7.41 -2.83
CA SER A 241 6.19 -6.64 -1.62
C SER A 241 5.02 -7.23 -0.83
N ASN A 242 3.98 -7.74 -1.50
CA ASN A 242 2.87 -8.41 -0.83
C ASN A 242 3.29 -9.76 -0.23
N CYS A 243 4.12 -10.54 -0.93
CA CYS A 243 4.73 -11.74 -0.36
C CYS A 243 5.48 -11.42 0.93
N PHE A 244 6.41 -10.47 0.87
CA PHE A 244 7.21 -10.04 2.01
C PHE A 244 6.33 -9.58 3.18
N ARG A 245 5.48 -8.58 2.97
CA ARG A 245 4.68 -7.96 4.06
C ARG A 245 3.72 -8.94 4.74
N THR A 246 3.20 -9.90 4.00
CA THR A 246 2.24 -10.87 4.55
C THR A 246 2.93 -12.01 5.29
N TRP A 247 4.02 -12.54 4.74
CA TRP A 247 4.60 -13.79 5.22
C TRP A 247 5.86 -13.62 6.08
N MET A 248 6.53 -12.45 6.02
CA MET A 248 7.74 -12.22 6.81
C MET A 248 7.52 -12.31 8.34
N PRO A 249 6.42 -11.77 8.91
CA PRO A 249 6.13 -11.98 10.33
C PRO A 249 6.00 -13.47 10.70
N ALA A 250 5.32 -14.25 9.86
CA ALA A 250 5.15 -15.69 10.07
C ALA A 250 6.47 -16.45 9.93
N PHE A 251 7.28 -16.10 8.93
CA PHE A 251 8.62 -16.67 8.74
C PHE A 251 9.51 -16.42 9.97
N MET A 252 9.54 -15.19 10.47
CA MET A 252 10.34 -14.84 11.65
C MET A 252 9.88 -15.55 12.92
N GLN A 253 8.58 -15.75 13.11
CA GLN A 253 8.05 -16.52 14.22
C GLN A 253 8.40 -18.00 14.14
N ALA A 254 8.48 -18.55 12.92
CA ALA A 254 8.85 -19.95 12.69
C ALA A 254 10.35 -20.22 12.94
N LYS A 255 11.20 -19.17 12.93
CA LYS A 255 12.63 -19.25 13.23
C LYS A 255 12.90 -19.23 14.74
N THR A 256 12.63 -20.35 15.40
CA THR A 256 12.76 -20.48 16.87
C THR A 256 14.18 -20.24 17.39
N GLU A 257 15.20 -20.52 16.56
CA GLU A 257 16.61 -20.26 16.87
C GLU A 257 16.93 -18.77 17.08
N TRP A 258 16.08 -17.86 16.58
CA TRP A 258 16.26 -16.42 16.78
C TRP A 258 15.69 -15.89 18.08
N GLY A 259 14.99 -16.72 18.87
CA GLY A 259 14.45 -16.37 20.20
C GLY A 259 13.45 -15.22 20.17
N LEU A 260 12.75 -15.00 19.06
CA LEU A 260 11.82 -13.89 18.90
C LEU A 260 10.44 -14.21 19.49
N THR A 261 9.90 -13.25 20.25
CA THR A 261 8.48 -13.26 20.61
C THR A 261 7.63 -12.90 19.40
N PRO A 262 6.31 -13.25 19.35
CA PRO A 262 5.44 -12.83 18.26
C PRO A 262 5.45 -11.32 18.02
N ALA A 263 5.52 -10.51 19.09
CA ALA A 263 5.60 -9.06 19.02
C ALA A 263 6.92 -8.58 18.38
N SER A 264 8.06 -9.11 18.83
CA SER A 264 9.37 -8.73 18.27
C SER A 264 9.54 -9.19 16.83
N ALA A 265 9.06 -10.40 16.49
CA ALA A 265 9.06 -10.88 15.11
C ALA A 265 8.24 -9.97 14.17
N ALA A 266 7.04 -9.58 14.61
CA ALA A 266 6.19 -8.68 13.87
C ALA A 266 6.81 -7.27 13.70
N LEU A 267 7.48 -6.75 14.73
CA LEU A 267 8.19 -5.46 14.65
C LEU A 267 9.40 -5.53 13.74
N HIS A 268 10.29 -6.51 13.92
CA HIS A 268 11.47 -6.65 13.07
C HIS A 268 11.12 -6.80 11.59
N SER A 269 10.03 -7.53 11.28
CA SER A 269 9.59 -7.77 9.90
C SER A 269 9.24 -6.51 9.11
N VAL A 270 8.93 -5.40 9.78
CA VAL A 270 8.52 -4.15 9.13
C VAL A 270 9.51 -3.00 9.35
N THR A 271 10.13 -2.92 10.53
CA THR A 271 10.95 -1.76 10.93
C THR A 271 12.11 -1.52 9.97
N TRP A 272 12.93 -2.52 9.75
CA TRP A 272 14.13 -2.40 8.92
C TRP A 272 13.81 -2.10 7.46
N PHE A 273 12.76 -2.73 6.94
CA PHE A 273 12.25 -2.45 5.60
C PHE A 273 11.82 -0.98 5.44
N TYR A 274 11.03 -0.45 6.38
CA TYR A 274 10.54 0.92 6.26
C TYR A 274 11.62 1.97 6.50
N ILE A 275 12.58 1.72 7.39
CA ILE A 275 13.76 2.59 7.55
C ILE A 275 14.55 2.64 6.23
N GLY A 276 14.83 1.48 5.64
CA GLY A 276 15.51 1.40 4.35
C GLY A 276 14.75 2.10 3.23
N SER A 277 13.43 1.88 3.16
CA SER A 277 12.57 2.51 2.15
C SER A 277 12.56 4.03 2.26
N PHE A 278 12.46 4.57 3.46
CA PHE A 278 12.49 6.01 3.70
C PHE A 278 13.81 6.64 3.25
N ILE A 279 14.94 6.02 3.60
CA ILE A 279 16.27 6.46 3.18
C ILE A 279 16.41 6.33 1.65
N GLY A 280 15.92 5.24 1.07
CA GLY A 280 15.90 5.02 -0.38
C GLY A 280 15.12 6.07 -1.14
N ILE A 281 13.93 6.43 -0.65
CA ILE A 281 13.13 7.53 -1.23
C ILE A 281 13.91 8.84 -1.18
N ALA A 282 14.52 9.18 -0.04
CA ALA A 282 15.25 10.44 0.14
C ALA A 282 16.47 10.55 -0.79
N ILE A 283 17.27 9.48 -0.88
CA ILE A 283 18.47 9.43 -1.74
C ILE A 283 18.04 9.39 -3.22
N GLY A 284 17.07 8.53 -3.56
CA GLY A 284 16.60 8.33 -4.92
C GLY A 284 15.97 9.59 -5.52
N ALA A 285 15.11 10.28 -4.76
CA ALA A 285 14.48 11.51 -5.20
C ALA A 285 15.52 12.61 -5.47
N ARG A 286 16.44 12.88 -4.52
CA ARG A 286 17.49 13.88 -4.69
C ARG A 286 18.39 13.58 -5.90
N THR A 287 18.77 12.30 -6.07
CA THR A 287 19.60 11.87 -7.19
C THR A 287 18.88 12.01 -8.52
N SER A 288 17.61 11.62 -8.56
CA SER A 288 16.75 11.77 -9.74
C SER A 288 16.62 13.23 -10.16
N ASP A 289 16.27 14.12 -9.23
CA ASP A 289 16.04 15.54 -9.53
C ASP A 289 17.33 16.24 -9.99
N LYS A 290 18.46 15.94 -9.33
CA LYS A 290 19.76 16.53 -9.68
C LYS A 290 20.23 16.11 -11.07
N LEU A 291 19.99 14.85 -11.45
CA LEU A 291 20.52 14.30 -12.70
C LEU A 291 19.50 14.31 -13.86
N ALA A 292 18.21 14.52 -13.59
CA ALA A 292 17.14 14.43 -14.61
C ALA A 292 17.35 15.42 -15.77
N ARG A 293 17.89 16.62 -15.50
CA ARG A 293 18.17 17.62 -16.54
C ARG A 293 19.33 17.24 -17.47
N ALA A 294 20.35 16.56 -16.92
CA ALA A 294 21.57 16.21 -17.65
C ALA A 294 21.50 14.83 -18.31
N ARG A 295 20.68 13.93 -17.80
CA ARG A 295 20.62 12.51 -18.23
C ARG A 295 19.16 12.07 -18.41
N PRO A 296 18.58 12.18 -19.63
CA PRO A 296 17.26 11.65 -19.91
C PRO A 296 17.17 10.16 -19.53
N GLY A 297 16.07 9.74 -18.91
CA GLY A 297 15.85 8.36 -18.48
C GLY A 297 16.56 7.95 -17.17
N ILE A 298 17.21 8.89 -16.45
CA ILE A 298 17.86 8.59 -15.16
C ILE A 298 16.88 8.05 -14.12
N ARG A 299 15.62 8.51 -14.15
CA ARG A 299 14.54 8.04 -13.28
C ARG A 299 14.32 6.54 -13.44
N LEU A 300 14.23 6.07 -14.69
CA LEU A 300 14.10 4.65 -15.00
C LEU A 300 15.34 3.86 -14.54
N THR A 301 16.52 4.45 -14.67
CA THR A 301 17.76 3.80 -14.19
C THR A 301 17.74 3.60 -12.68
N ILE A 302 17.34 4.61 -11.92
CA ILE A 302 17.29 4.52 -10.45
C ILE A 302 16.23 3.49 -10.03
N MET A 303 15.07 3.44 -10.70
CA MET A 303 14.06 2.41 -10.49
C MET A 303 14.63 1.00 -10.77
N ALA A 304 15.34 0.82 -11.89
CA ALA A 304 15.94 -0.46 -12.26
C ALA A 304 17.00 -0.92 -11.26
N ILE A 305 17.89 -0.01 -10.83
CA ILE A 305 18.89 -0.29 -9.78
C ILE A 305 18.20 -0.68 -8.48
N GLY A 306 17.11 0.01 -8.11
CA GLY A 306 16.32 -0.32 -6.93
C GLY A 306 15.79 -1.75 -6.97
N LEU A 307 15.18 -2.17 -8.06
CA LEU A 307 14.68 -3.55 -8.22
C LEU A 307 15.82 -4.57 -8.29
N ALA A 308 16.93 -4.24 -8.98
CA ALA A 308 18.11 -5.09 -9.05
C ALA A 308 18.75 -5.32 -7.67
N LEU A 309 18.75 -4.32 -6.80
CA LEU A 309 19.17 -4.44 -5.39
C LEU A 309 18.18 -5.27 -4.58
N SER A 310 16.89 -5.09 -4.82
CA SER A 310 15.82 -5.77 -4.08
C SER A 310 15.78 -7.28 -4.34
N ALA A 311 16.17 -7.74 -5.53
CA ALA A 311 16.12 -9.15 -5.88
C ALA A 311 17.05 -10.03 -4.99
N PRO A 312 18.36 -9.82 -4.91
CA PRO A 312 19.23 -10.64 -4.06
C PRO A 312 18.96 -10.45 -2.56
N THR A 313 18.54 -9.24 -2.16
CA THR A 313 18.28 -8.95 -0.74
C THR A 313 16.98 -9.60 -0.25
N MET A 314 15.96 -9.74 -1.11
CA MET A 314 14.74 -10.49 -0.79
C MET A 314 15.05 -11.99 -0.59
N ALA A 315 15.88 -12.60 -1.42
CA ALA A 315 16.32 -13.97 -1.20
C ALA A 315 17.23 -14.07 0.03
N GLY A 316 18.17 -13.16 0.16
CA GLY A 316 19.16 -13.14 1.24
C GLY A 316 18.52 -13.07 2.62
N MET A 317 17.48 -12.25 2.84
CA MET A 317 16.87 -12.08 4.17
C MET A 317 16.28 -13.38 4.76
N VAL A 318 15.93 -14.36 3.93
CA VAL A 318 15.38 -15.64 4.40
C VAL A 318 16.42 -16.78 4.39
N LEU A 319 17.52 -16.64 3.64
CA LEU A 319 18.55 -17.66 3.51
C LEU A 319 19.67 -17.52 4.54
N VAL A 320 19.84 -16.33 5.12
CA VAL A 320 20.91 -16.08 6.10
C VAL A 320 20.61 -16.72 7.47
N PRO A 321 21.67 -17.19 8.19
CA PRO A 321 21.46 -17.92 9.44
C PRO A 321 21.15 -17.03 10.64
N THR A 322 21.51 -15.75 10.62
CA THR A 322 21.41 -14.87 11.79
C THR A 322 20.34 -13.78 11.61
N LEU A 323 19.66 -13.45 12.70
CA LEU A 323 18.66 -12.37 12.71
C LEU A 323 19.25 -11.03 12.24
N TRP A 324 20.44 -10.67 12.73
CA TRP A 324 21.11 -9.42 12.35
C TRP A 324 21.30 -9.28 10.84
N LEU A 325 21.80 -10.34 10.21
CA LEU A 325 22.03 -10.31 8.77
C LEU A 325 20.70 -10.26 7.98
N SER A 326 19.67 -10.94 8.47
CA SER A 326 18.30 -10.81 7.93
C SER A 326 17.79 -9.37 8.02
N CYS A 327 17.99 -8.68 9.15
CA CYS A 327 17.63 -7.28 9.32
C CYS A 327 18.37 -6.36 8.35
N VAL A 328 19.67 -6.58 8.12
CA VAL A 328 20.46 -5.85 7.11
C VAL A 328 19.91 -6.07 5.70
N MET A 329 19.58 -7.34 5.35
CA MET A 329 18.97 -7.64 4.05
C MET A 329 17.61 -6.99 3.89
N MET A 330 16.77 -6.96 4.93
CA MET A 330 15.47 -6.24 4.90
C MET A 330 15.65 -4.73 4.73
N PHE A 331 16.66 -4.14 5.38
CA PHE A 331 16.99 -2.74 5.20
C PHE A 331 17.38 -2.43 3.74
N LEU A 332 18.29 -3.23 3.15
CA LEU A 332 18.70 -3.08 1.75
C LEU A 332 17.54 -3.33 0.77
N PHE A 333 16.68 -4.30 1.09
CA PHE A 333 15.47 -4.56 0.34
C PHE A 333 14.53 -3.34 0.34
N GLY A 334 14.33 -2.72 1.49
CA GLY A 334 13.57 -1.48 1.62
C GLY A 334 14.22 -0.32 0.86
N LEU A 335 15.54 -0.18 0.95
CA LEU A 335 16.30 0.85 0.22
C LEU A 335 16.06 0.76 -1.30
N GLY A 336 16.13 -0.46 -1.84
CA GLY A 336 15.84 -0.73 -3.25
C GLY A 336 14.40 -0.39 -3.63
N GLY A 337 13.43 -0.77 -2.79
CA GLY A 337 12.04 -0.40 -2.97
C GLY A 337 11.85 1.13 -2.99
N GLY A 338 12.53 1.85 -2.09
CA GLY A 338 12.49 3.31 -2.04
C GLY A 338 13.02 4.00 -3.30
N PHE A 339 14.06 3.44 -3.93
CA PHE A 339 14.56 3.94 -5.22
C PHE A 339 13.54 3.80 -6.35
N PHE A 340 12.71 2.79 -6.30
CA PHE A 340 11.60 2.64 -7.24
C PHE A 340 10.46 3.63 -6.92
N ASP A 341 10.02 3.65 -5.67
CA ASP A 341 8.83 4.40 -5.23
C ASP A 341 8.95 5.91 -5.47
N CYS A 342 10.13 6.50 -5.30
CA CYS A 342 10.34 7.93 -5.53
C CYS A 342 10.14 8.36 -6.99
N ASN A 343 10.30 7.44 -7.96
CA ASN A 343 10.16 7.71 -9.39
C ASN A 343 8.91 7.06 -10.01
N LEU A 344 8.08 6.38 -9.22
CA LEU A 344 6.94 5.57 -9.66
C LEU A 344 6.05 6.29 -10.67
N TYR A 345 5.62 7.50 -10.34
CA TYR A 345 4.75 8.29 -11.22
C TYR A 345 5.53 9.15 -12.20
N ALA A 346 6.68 9.66 -11.79
CA ALA A 346 7.50 10.50 -12.63
C ALA A 346 7.99 9.75 -13.89
N GLY A 347 8.40 8.48 -13.73
CA GLY A 347 8.81 7.63 -14.85
C GLY A 347 7.67 7.36 -15.85
N LEU A 348 6.44 7.18 -15.37
CA LEU A 348 5.27 7.07 -16.24
C LEU A 348 4.97 8.39 -16.96
N PHE A 349 5.06 9.53 -16.25
CA PHE A 349 4.75 10.83 -16.81
C PHE A 349 5.76 11.34 -17.83
N ASP A 350 6.95 10.75 -17.89
CA ASP A 350 7.92 11.01 -18.94
C ASP A 350 7.48 10.43 -20.31
N VAL A 351 6.61 9.41 -20.32
CA VAL A 351 6.17 8.72 -21.56
C VAL A 351 4.70 8.94 -21.91
N VAL A 352 3.93 9.60 -21.04
CA VAL A 352 2.50 9.88 -21.23
C VAL A 352 2.21 11.37 -21.30
N ALA A 353 1.52 11.80 -22.35
CA ALA A 353 1.16 13.20 -22.54
C ALA A 353 0.36 13.78 -21.37
N PRO A 354 0.58 15.05 -20.95
CA PRO A 354 -0.02 15.67 -19.77
C PRO A 354 -1.54 15.48 -19.66
N ARG A 355 -2.26 15.62 -20.79
CA ARG A 355 -3.72 15.49 -20.84
C ARG A 355 -4.25 14.10 -20.48
N TYR A 356 -3.43 13.04 -20.56
CA TYR A 356 -3.83 11.65 -20.27
C TYR A 356 -3.25 11.10 -18.98
N ARG A 357 -2.42 11.85 -18.23
CA ARG A 357 -1.68 11.39 -17.05
C ARG A 357 -2.58 10.79 -15.97
N SER A 358 -3.73 11.39 -15.68
CA SER A 358 -4.67 10.89 -14.69
C SER A 358 -5.22 9.50 -15.03
N ALA A 359 -5.68 9.32 -16.26
CA ALA A 359 -6.21 8.03 -16.70
C ALA A 359 -5.11 6.97 -16.83
N ALA A 360 -3.94 7.36 -17.34
CA ALA A 360 -2.77 6.48 -17.43
C ALA A 360 -2.29 6.02 -16.05
N MET A 361 -2.33 6.89 -15.03
CA MET A 361 -2.01 6.52 -13.66
C MET A 361 -3.00 5.48 -13.10
N GLY A 362 -4.28 5.63 -13.41
CA GLY A 362 -5.31 4.64 -13.06
C GLY A 362 -5.03 3.28 -13.70
N LEU A 363 -4.74 3.23 -15.00
CA LEU A 363 -4.38 2.00 -15.73
C LEU A 363 -3.11 1.36 -15.17
N TYR A 364 -2.09 2.17 -14.90
CA TYR A 364 -0.82 1.76 -14.33
C TYR A 364 -0.98 1.10 -12.95
N LEU A 365 -1.71 1.75 -12.06
CA LEU A 365 -2.00 1.22 -10.72
C LEU A 365 -2.83 -0.06 -10.79
N SER A 366 -3.94 -0.04 -11.53
CA SER A 366 -4.81 -1.22 -11.67
C SER A 366 -4.06 -2.41 -12.27
N GLY A 367 -3.30 -2.20 -13.35
CA GLY A 367 -2.49 -3.25 -13.96
C GLY A 367 -1.47 -3.86 -12.97
N ALA A 368 -0.77 -3.01 -12.21
CA ALA A 368 0.18 -3.48 -11.21
C ALA A 368 -0.48 -4.25 -10.06
N PHE A 369 -1.65 -3.79 -9.58
CA PHE A 369 -2.38 -4.51 -8.52
C PHE A 369 -2.92 -5.85 -9.02
N PHE A 370 -3.44 -5.95 -10.25
CA PHE A 370 -3.88 -7.21 -10.82
C PHE A 370 -2.73 -8.22 -10.98
N LEU A 371 -1.56 -7.77 -11.42
CA LEU A 371 -0.37 -8.61 -11.49
C LEU A 371 0.13 -9.05 -10.11
N GLY A 372 0.02 -8.16 -9.10
CA GLY A 372 0.49 -8.42 -7.75
C GLY A 372 -0.50 -9.14 -6.84
N CYS A 373 -1.80 -9.18 -7.17
CA CYS A 373 -2.81 -9.73 -6.26
C CYS A 373 -2.64 -11.23 -5.96
N PRO A 374 -2.23 -12.13 -6.89
CA PRO A 374 -2.11 -13.56 -6.59
C PRO A 374 -0.88 -13.91 -5.73
N ALA A 375 0.00 -12.95 -5.45
CA ALA A 375 1.27 -13.16 -4.79
C ALA A 375 1.18 -13.90 -3.45
N THR A 376 0.26 -13.48 -2.60
CA THR A 376 0.12 -14.03 -1.25
C THR A 376 -0.44 -15.44 -1.25
N TRP A 377 -1.37 -15.73 -2.14
CA TRP A 377 -1.87 -17.08 -2.38
C TRP A 377 -0.80 -17.99 -2.98
N ALA A 378 -0.09 -17.50 -3.99
CA ALA A 378 0.97 -18.28 -4.65
C ALA A 378 2.08 -18.65 -3.66
N LEU A 379 2.49 -17.72 -2.78
CA LEU A 379 3.48 -18.03 -1.75
C LEU A 379 2.94 -19.00 -0.71
N GLY A 380 1.68 -18.87 -0.32
CA GLY A 380 1.03 -19.84 0.56
C GLY A 380 1.05 -21.26 -0.02
N LYS A 381 0.72 -21.41 -1.31
CA LYS A 381 0.79 -22.69 -2.02
C LYS A 381 2.21 -23.27 -2.07
N VAL A 382 3.19 -22.45 -2.39
CA VAL A 382 4.61 -22.89 -2.39
C VAL A 382 5.04 -23.28 -0.96
N GLY A 383 4.58 -22.54 0.05
CA GLY A 383 4.86 -22.83 1.46
C GLY A 383 4.30 -24.18 1.94
N GLU A 384 3.14 -24.61 1.42
CA GLU A 384 2.53 -25.91 1.73
C GLU A 384 3.34 -27.09 1.17
N HIS A 385 3.97 -26.95 0.01
CA HIS A 385 4.68 -28.03 -0.68
C HIS A 385 6.19 -28.05 -0.40
N PHE A 386 6.78 -26.90 -0.12
CA PHE A 386 8.23 -26.78 0.10
C PHE A 386 8.53 -26.13 1.46
N SER A 387 8.58 -24.82 1.53
CA SER A 387 8.68 -24.02 2.75
C SER A 387 8.45 -22.55 2.41
N LEU A 388 8.07 -21.74 3.40
CA LEU A 388 7.96 -20.29 3.24
C LEU A 388 9.32 -19.67 2.85
N GLN A 389 10.42 -20.20 3.40
CA GLN A 389 11.79 -19.80 3.08
C GLN A 389 12.10 -19.96 1.58
N ALA A 390 11.85 -21.16 1.05
CA ALA A 390 12.09 -21.47 -0.36
C ALA A 390 11.19 -20.61 -1.27
N GLY A 391 9.91 -20.47 -0.92
CA GLY A 391 8.96 -19.65 -1.67
C GLY A 391 9.36 -18.18 -1.75
N MET A 392 9.76 -17.57 -0.65
CA MET A 392 10.22 -16.18 -0.63
C MET A 392 11.52 -15.99 -1.43
N ALA A 393 12.47 -16.95 -1.35
CA ALA A 393 13.70 -16.92 -2.14
C ALA A 393 13.42 -17.05 -3.65
N ILE A 394 12.49 -17.93 -4.06
CA ILE A 394 12.10 -18.09 -5.47
C ILE A 394 11.42 -16.81 -5.97
N PHE A 395 10.52 -16.23 -5.19
CA PHE A 395 9.79 -15.03 -5.62
C PHE A 395 10.65 -13.75 -5.65
N ALA A 396 11.87 -13.79 -5.13
CA ALA A 396 12.86 -12.75 -5.38
C ALA A 396 13.14 -12.52 -6.89
N VAL A 397 12.89 -13.54 -7.73
CA VAL A 397 13.01 -13.44 -9.19
C VAL A 397 12.06 -12.36 -9.78
N THR A 398 10.93 -12.08 -9.13
CA THR A 398 10.01 -11.04 -9.60
C THR A 398 10.68 -9.66 -9.66
N TYR A 399 11.53 -9.35 -8.70
CA TYR A 399 12.30 -8.11 -8.70
C TYR A 399 13.33 -8.07 -9.82
N ALA A 400 14.00 -9.20 -10.11
CA ALA A 400 14.91 -9.30 -11.24
C ALA A 400 14.18 -9.10 -12.58
N LEU A 401 13.01 -9.73 -12.76
CA LEU A 401 12.17 -9.55 -13.95
C LEU A 401 11.70 -8.09 -14.09
N GLY A 402 11.31 -7.46 -12.99
CA GLY A 402 10.97 -6.04 -12.97
C GLY A 402 12.14 -5.15 -13.35
N ALA A 403 13.34 -5.42 -12.85
CA ALA A 403 14.56 -4.69 -13.21
C ALA A 403 14.88 -4.81 -14.71
N VAL A 404 14.81 -6.02 -15.25
CA VAL A 404 15.02 -6.29 -16.68
C VAL A 404 13.99 -5.53 -17.52
N ALA A 405 12.71 -5.55 -17.12
CA ALA A 405 11.66 -4.82 -17.84
C ALA A 405 11.95 -3.31 -17.91
N ILE A 406 12.43 -2.70 -16.81
CA ILE A 406 12.78 -1.27 -16.82
C ILE A 406 14.04 -1.01 -17.65
N PHE A 407 15.05 -1.86 -17.58
CA PHE A 407 16.23 -1.72 -18.44
C PHE A 407 15.87 -1.81 -19.91
N LEU A 408 14.97 -2.72 -20.30
CA LEU A 408 14.45 -2.83 -21.66
C LEU A 408 13.62 -1.58 -22.04
N ALA A 409 12.73 -1.13 -21.16
CA ALA A 409 11.96 0.09 -21.39
C ALA A 409 12.90 1.28 -21.66
N ARG A 410 13.92 1.47 -20.82
CA ARG A 410 14.88 2.56 -20.95
C ARG A 410 15.76 2.44 -22.21
N GLY A 411 16.30 1.24 -22.49
CA GLY A 411 17.30 1.04 -23.54
C GLY A 411 16.72 1.01 -24.94
N VAL A 412 15.49 0.49 -25.09
CA VAL A 412 14.89 0.22 -26.42
C VAL A 412 13.78 1.20 -26.75
N PHE A 413 12.90 1.51 -25.82
CA PHE A 413 11.63 2.19 -26.13
C PHE A 413 11.55 3.63 -25.62
N TYR A 414 12.27 3.99 -24.56
CA TYR A 414 12.13 5.28 -23.88
C TYR A 414 12.40 6.47 -24.81
N ALA A 415 13.44 6.41 -25.64
CA ALA A 415 13.79 7.50 -26.53
C ALA A 415 12.67 7.79 -27.58
N ARG A 416 11.94 6.75 -28.00
CA ARG A 416 10.81 6.86 -28.93
C ARG A 416 9.52 7.28 -28.22
N ASP A 417 9.32 6.79 -26.99
CA ASP A 417 8.06 6.94 -26.27
C ASP A 417 7.99 8.21 -25.43
N LYS A 418 9.16 8.83 -25.12
CA LYS A 418 9.25 10.07 -24.34
C LYS A 418 8.40 11.17 -24.97
N VAL A 419 7.69 11.89 -24.11
CA VAL A 419 6.91 13.08 -24.47
C VAL A 419 7.66 14.31 -23.97
N ASP A 420 7.85 15.28 -24.88
CA ASP A 420 8.50 16.56 -24.58
C ASP A 420 7.62 17.48 -23.72
#